data_8bfd6cab028836a6f303b5c6b44906f3
#
_entry.id   8bfd6cab028836a6f303b5c6b44906f3
#
_cell.length_a   1.000
_cell.length_b   1.000
_cell.length_c   1.000
_cell.angle_alpha   90.00
_cell.angle_beta   90.00
_cell.angle_gamma   90.00
#
_symmetry.space_group_name_H-M   'P 1'
#
loop_
_entity.id
_entity.type
_entity.pdbx_description
1 polymer ?
#
loop_
_entity_poly.entity_id
_entity_poly.type
_entity_poly.pdbx_seq_one_letter_code
_entity_poly.pdbx_strand_id
1 'polypeptide(L)'
;MKIHRLDHIHVYCLDPDASMHFYTDVFEAQTLGTAHGSDGGIRYFLRLGGLALVLAPYPQGTEPRIPVAYRDGLYQHGYGVGHFGLHVENVDESVESVRQRGAKILAEPKEFPGARFAYVGAPDGVIIELLEHRQWAAFLGPGVSA
;
A
#
# COMPACT_ATOMS: atom_id res chain seq x y z
N MET A 1 -2.81 28.34 -0.18
CA MET A 1 -3.37 27.07 0.35
C MET A 1 -2.34 26.45 1.29
N LYS A 2 -2.76 25.99 2.46
CA LYS A 2 -1.85 25.31 3.43
C LYS A 2 -2.22 23.83 3.46
N ILE A 3 -1.31 22.95 3.05
CA ILE A 3 -1.45 21.50 3.14
C ILE A 3 -0.84 21.07 4.47
N HIS A 4 -1.60 20.34 5.30
CA HIS A 4 -1.16 19.90 6.62
C HIS A 4 -0.51 18.51 6.58
N ARG A 5 -1.08 17.59 5.80
CA ARG A 5 -0.60 16.20 5.65
C ARG A 5 -1.30 15.50 4.49
N LEU A 6 -0.77 14.36 4.09
CA LEU A 6 -1.56 13.39 3.31
C LEU A 6 -2.67 12.85 4.21
N ASP A 7 -3.92 12.90 3.77
CA ASP A 7 -5.08 12.47 4.57
C ASP A 7 -5.31 10.95 4.44
N HIS A 8 -5.55 10.47 3.23
CA HIS A 8 -5.80 9.05 2.98
C HIS A 8 -5.37 8.63 1.57
N ILE A 9 -5.27 7.33 1.37
CA ILE A 9 -5.22 6.67 0.07
C ILE A 9 -6.55 5.97 -0.14
N HIS A 10 -7.21 6.22 -1.29
CA HIS A 10 -8.42 5.54 -1.69
C HIS A 10 -8.09 4.45 -2.70
N VAL A 11 -8.44 3.22 -2.39
CA VAL A 11 -8.24 2.03 -3.22
C VAL A 11 -9.59 1.51 -3.67
N TYR A 12 -9.78 1.41 -4.97
CA TYR A 12 -10.91 0.69 -5.52
C TYR A 12 -10.62 -0.80 -5.57
N CYS A 13 -11.54 -1.59 -5.04
CA CYS A 13 -11.39 -3.03 -4.87
C CYS A 13 -12.45 -3.77 -5.70
N LEU A 14 -12.05 -4.87 -6.28
CA LEU A 14 -12.98 -5.83 -6.87
C LEU A 14 -13.85 -6.47 -5.78
N ASP A 15 -13.21 -6.81 -4.67
CA ASP A 15 -13.83 -7.34 -3.46
C ASP A 15 -13.28 -6.58 -2.24
N PRO A 16 -14.00 -5.54 -1.74
CA PRO A 16 -13.57 -4.77 -0.60
C PRO A 16 -13.41 -5.57 0.70
N ASP A 17 -14.24 -6.63 0.90
CA ASP A 17 -14.16 -7.50 2.07
C ASP A 17 -12.85 -8.29 2.05
N ALA A 18 -12.53 -8.93 0.92
CA ALA A 18 -11.28 -9.65 0.76
C ALA A 18 -10.06 -8.72 0.90
N SER A 19 -10.15 -7.51 0.36
CA SER A 19 -9.09 -6.52 0.51
C SER A 19 -8.94 -6.06 1.96
N MET A 20 -10.03 -5.84 2.69
CA MET A 20 -10.00 -5.49 4.11
C MET A 20 -9.29 -6.59 4.92
N HIS A 21 -9.66 -7.85 4.71
CA HIS A 21 -9.00 -8.99 5.36
C HIS A 21 -7.51 -9.08 5.02
N PHE A 22 -7.14 -8.86 3.76
CA PHE A 22 -5.74 -8.85 3.39
C PHE A 22 -4.93 -7.81 4.18
N TYR A 23 -5.41 -6.57 4.24
CA TYR A 23 -4.67 -5.51 4.95
C TYR A 23 -4.65 -5.73 6.47
N THR A 24 -5.69 -6.28 7.07
CA THR A 24 -5.72 -6.58 8.50
C THR A 24 -4.84 -7.79 8.85
N ASP A 25 -4.89 -8.85 8.06
CA ASP A 25 -4.22 -10.11 8.38
C ASP A 25 -2.73 -10.09 8.00
N VAL A 26 -2.38 -9.43 6.89
CA VAL A 26 -0.99 -9.38 6.40
C VAL A 26 -0.22 -8.21 7.01
N PHE A 27 -0.82 -7.01 7.04
CA PHE A 27 -0.16 -5.78 7.45
C PHE A 27 -0.60 -5.25 8.82
N GLU A 28 -1.44 -6.00 9.54
CA GLU A 28 -1.95 -5.62 10.85
C GLU A 28 -2.66 -4.25 10.86
N ALA A 29 -3.28 -3.90 9.72
CA ALA A 29 -4.03 -2.67 9.62
C ALA A 29 -5.21 -2.67 10.60
N GLN A 30 -5.42 -1.55 11.27
CA GLN A 30 -6.51 -1.39 12.23
C GLN A 30 -7.77 -0.96 11.50
N THR A 31 -8.88 -1.66 11.73
CA THR A 31 -10.19 -1.21 11.25
C THR A 31 -10.66 0.00 12.05
N LEU A 32 -10.94 1.11 11.38
CA LEU A 32 -11.46 2.35 11.96
C LEU A 32 -12.99 2.41 11.90
N GLY A 33 -13.60 1.73 10.93
CA GLY A 33 -15.04 1.69 10.74
C GLY A 33 -15.44 1.41 9.31
N THR A 34 -16.75 1.48 9.07
CA THR A 34 -17.36 1.30 7.74
C THR A 34 -18.35 2.41 7.46
N ALA A 35 -18.62 2.67 6.18
CA ALA A 35 -19.71 3.51 5.73
C ALA A 35 -20.33 2.97 4.45
N HIS A 36 -21.59 3.30 4.21
CA HIS A 36 -22.24 3.04 2.93
C HIS A 36 -22.06 4.26 2.02
N GLY A 37 -21.65 4.03 0.79
CA GLY A 37 -21.63 5.07 -0.22
C GLY A 37 -23.01 5.34 -0.80
N SER A 38 -23.13 6.41 -1.58
CA SER A 38 -24.36 6.74 -2.32
C SER A 38 -24.75 5.65 -3.34
N ASP A 39 -23.79 4.81 -3.73
CA ASP A 39 -23.96 3.63 -4.60
C ASP A 39 -24.41 2.37 -3.84
N GLY A 40 -24.59 2.47 -2.51
CA GLY A 40 -24.93 1.35 -1.63
C GLY A 40 -23.77 0.45 -1.27
N GLY A 41 -22.60 0.65 -1.88
CA GLY A 41 -21.39 -0.15 -1.61
C GLY A 41 -20.81 0.16 -0.22
N ILE A 42 -20.29 -0.89 0.44
CA ILE A 42 -19.60 -0.75 1.73
C ILE A 42 -18.20 -0.21 1.48
N ARG A 43 -17.79 0.77 2.29
CA ARG A 43 -16.45 1.32 2.35
C ARG A 43 -15.84 0.99 3.69
N TYR A 44 -14.62 0.45 3.67
CA TYR A 44 -13.83 0.18 4.87
C TYR A 44 -12.81 1.27 5.08
N PHE A 45 -12.71 1.75 6.30
CA PHE A 45 -11.69 2.71 6.72
C PHE A 45 -10.70 1.97 7.61
N LEU A 46 -9.44 1.93 7.18
CA LEU A 46 -8.36 1.27 7.89
C LEU A 46 -7.28 2.28 8.26
N ARG A 47 -6.54 1.97 9.29
CA ARG A 47 -5.26 2.63 9.61
C ARG A 47 -4.12 1.67 9.33
N LEU A 48 -3.21 2.06 8.45
CA LEU A 48 -2.00 1.33 8.10
C LEU A 48 -0.80 2.22 8.40
N GLY A 49 -0.04 1.90 9.47
CA GLY A 49 0.97 2.82 9.97
C GLY A 49 0.34 4.16 10.37
N GLY A 50 0.88 5.26 9.92
CA GLY A 50 0.32 6.60 10.12
C GLY A 50 -0.71 7.05 9.07
N LEU A 51 -1.07 6.17 8.11
CA LEU A 51 -1.89 6.50 6.95
C LEU A 51 -3.29 5.92 7.09
N ALA A 52 -4.31 6.68 6.67
CA ALA A 52 -5.64 6.15 6.47
C ALA A 52 -5.78 5.52 5.07
N LEU A 53 -6.35 4.32 5.02
CA LEU A 53 -6.71 3.61 3.81
C LEU A 53 -8.24 3.54 3.71
N VAL A 54 -8.78 3.91 2.55
CA VAL A 54 -10.20 3.75 2.24
C VAL A 54 -10.33 2.69 1.15
N LEU A 55 -10.97 1.57 1.48
CA LEU A 55 -11.26 0.51 0.52
C LEU A 55 -12.73 0.62 0.10
N ALA A 56 -12.98 0.64 -1.20
CA ALA A 56 -14.33 0.80 -1.74
C ALA A 56 -14.54 -0.04 -3.00
N PRO A 57 -15.77 -0.45 -3.29
CA PRO A 57 -16.06 -1.09 -4.56
C PRO A 57 -15.79 -0.13 -5.71
N TYR A 58 -15.45 -0.67 -6.88
CA TYR A 58 -15.28 0.13 -8.08
C TYR A 58 -16.61 0.78 -8.48
N PRO A 59 -16.64 2.04 -8.91
CA PRO A 59 -17.89 2.72 -9.26
C PRO A 59 -18.64 2.01 -10.39
N GLN A 60 -19.94 1.77 -10.20
CA GLN A 60 -20.78 1.16 -11.21
C GLN A 60 -20.82 2.01 -12.49
N GLY A 61 -20.89 1.33 -13.63
CA GLY A 61 -20.98 2.00 -14.94
C GLY A 61 -19.66 2.60 -15.45
N THR A 62 -18.55 2.30 -14.80
CA THR A 62 -17.21 2.67 -15.28
C THR A 62 -16.40 1.41 -15.57
N GLU A 63 -15.54 1.49 -16.58
CA GLU A 63 -14.62 0.40 -16.90
C GLU A 63 -13.41 0.45 -15.95
N PRO A 64 -13.09 -0.64 -15.24
CA PRO A 64 -11.92 -0.67 -14.39
C PRO A 64 -10.64 -0.54 -15.23
N ARG A 65 -9.68 0.21 -14.73
CA ARG A 65 -8.35 0.22 -15.35
C ARG A 65 -7.76 -1.18 -15.24
N ILE A 66 -7.06 -1.62 -16.30
CA ILE A 66 -6.38 -2.91 -16.30
C ILE A 66 -5.37 -2.93 -15.14
N PRO A 67 -5.44 -3.94 -14.25
CA PRO A 67 -4.49 -4.06 -13.16
C PRO A 67 -3.07 -4.10 -13.70
N VAL A 68 -2.17 -3.48 -12.96
CA VAL A 68 -0.75 -3.50 -13.25
C VAL A 68 -0.24 -4.94 -13.18
N ALA A 69 0.36 -5.40 -14.26
CA ALA A 69 1.03 -6.70 -14.29
C ALA A 69 2.51 -6.53 -13.91
N TYR A 70 2.95 -7.26 -12.90
CA TYR A 70 4.38 -7.43 -12.64
C TYR A 70 4.90 -8.55 -13.52
N ARG A 71 5.82 -8.25 -14.43
CA ARG A 71 6.47 -9.23 -15.30
C ARG A 71 7.98 -9.03 -15.29
N ASP A 72 8.72 -10.11 -15.18
CA ASP A 72 10.18 -10.17 -15.35
C ASP A 72 10.97 -9.17 -14.48
N GLY A 73 10.54 -8.95 -13.24
CA GLY A 73 11.21 -8.04 -12.31
C GLY A 73 10.94 -6.56 -12.58
N LEU A 74 10.04 -6.24 -13.51
CA LEU A 74 9.65 -4.89 -13.87
C LEU A 74 8.16 -4.67 -13.64
N TYR A 75 7.81 -3.47 -13.20
CA TYR A 75 6.42 -3.04 -13.14
C TYR A 75 5.94 -2.60 -14.52
N GLN A 76 4.83 -3.16 -14.95
CA GLN A 76 4.08 -2.61 -16.05
C GLN A 76 2.90 -1.84 -15.47
N HIS A 77 3.12 -0.62 -15.07
CA HIS A 77 2.05 0.30 -14.68
C HIS A 77 1.96 1.45 -15.66
N GLY A 78 0.75 1.97 -15.84
CA GLY A 78 0.55 3.20 -16.59
C GLY A 78 1.14 4.42 -15.85
N TYR A 79 1.00 5.58 -16.46
CA TYR A 79 1.37 6.83 -15.81
C TYR A 79 0.53 7.05 -14.54
N GLY A 80 1.12 7.62 -13.51
CA GLY A 80 0.47 7.97 -12.25
C GLY A 80 1.16 7.35 -11.03
N VAL A 81 0.39 7.07 -9.99
CA VAL A 81 0.91 6.44 -8.76
C VAL A 81 1.27 4.99 -9.06
N GLY A 82 2.54 4.63 -8.90
CA GLY A 82 3.05 3.29 -9.13
C GLY A 82 2.89 2.37 -7.92
N HIS A 83 3.17 2.88 -6.74
CA HIS A 83 3.07 2.17 -5.46
C HIS A 83 2.96 3.18 -4.31
N PHE A 84 2.74 2.70 -3.10
CA PHE A 84 2.99 3.46 -1.89
C PHE A 84 3.95 2.70 -0.98
N GLY A 85 4.76 3.43 -0.22
CA GLY A 85 5.80 2.88 0.64
C GLY A 85 5.39 2.87 2.11
N LEU A 86 5.78 1.80 2.81
CA LEU A 86 5.71 1.67 4.26
C LEU A 86 7.13 1.64 4.81
N HIS A 87 7.46 2.55 5.71
CA HIS A 87 8.71 2.51 6.42
C HIS A 87 8.66 1.39 7.48
N VAL A 88 9.63 0.49 7.43
CA VAL A 88 9.79 -0.62 8.36
C VAL A 88 11.19 -0.58 8.98
N GLU A 89 11.34 -1.16 10.17
CA GLU A 89 12.63 -1.20 10.86
C GLU A 89 13.61 -2.15 10.18
N ASN A 90 13.12 -3.29 9.66
CA ASN A 90 13.92 -4.31 9.01
C ASN A 90 13.12 -4.91 7.84
N VAL A 91 13.62 -4.73 6.62
CA VAL A 91 12.94 -5.20 5.41
C VAL A 91 12.96 -6.72 5.31
N ASP A 92 14.05 -7.39 5.68
CA ASP A 92 14.14 -8.85 5.57
C ASP A 92 13.14 -9.55 6.52
N GLU A 93 13.08 -9.11 7.77
CA GLU A 93 12.13 -9.63 8.75
C GLU A 93 10.68 -9.32 8.36
N SER A 94 10.43 -8.12 7.85
CA SER A 94 9.11 -7.70 7.41
C SER A 94 8.63 -8.53 6.20
N VAL A 95 9.50 -8.78 5.23
CA VAL A 95 9.20 -9.63 4.07
C VAL A 95 8.88 -11.05 4.51
N GLU A 96 9.66 -11.62 5.41
CA GLU A 96 9.40 -12.96 5.91
C GLU A 96 8.06 -13.03 6.68
N SER A 97 7.77 -12.03 7.50
CA SER A 97 6.51 -11.94 8.23
C SER A 97 5.29 -11.89 7.30
N VAL A 98 5.30 -11.01 6.28
CA VAL A 98 4.17 -10.90 5.34
C VAL A 98 4.07 -12.14 4.44
N ARG A 99 5.20 -12.78 4.09
CA ARG A 99 5.23 -14.04 3.35
C ARG A 99 4.54 -15.16 4.12
N GLN A 100 4.84 -15.32 5.41
CA GLN A 100 4.20 -16.31 6.28
C GLN A 100 2.69 -16.10 6.42
N ARG A 101 2.23 -14.87 6.27
CA ARG A 101 0.80 -14.50 6.25
C ARG A 101 0.17 -14.60 4.86
N GLY A 102 0.88 -15.18 3.88
CA GLY A 102 0.38 -15.48 2.54
C GLY A 102 0.48 -14.35 1.52
N ALA A 103 1.19 -13.26 1.82
CA ALA A 103 1.41 -12.20 0.84
C ALA A 103 2.35 -12.65 -0.29
N LYS A 104 2.08 -12.18 -1.49
CA LYS A 104 2.93 -12.39 -2.65
C LYS A 104 4.09 -11.39 -2.63
N ILE A 105 5.32 -11.90 -2.60
CA ILE A 105 6.51 -11.06 -2.75
C ILE A 105 6.77 -10.85 -4.24
N LEU A 106 6.75 -9.59 -4.66
CA LEU A 106 6.98 -9.20 -6.06
C LEU A 106 8.46 -8.96 -6.35
N ALA A 107 9.18 -8.41 -5.37
CA ALA A 107 10.63 -8.28 -5.40
C ALA A 107 11.21 -8.56 -4.02
N GLU A 108 12.19 -9.46 -3.99
CA GLU A 108 12.94 -9.78 -2.78
C GLU A 108 13.75 -8.57 -2.29
N PRO A 109 14.16 -8.54 -1.01
CA PRO A 109 14.94 -7.44 -0.45
C PRO A 109 16.17 -7.08 -1.28
N LYS A 110 16.31 -5.82 -1.62
CA LYS A 110 17.42 -5.27 -2.41
C LYS A 110 18.00 -4.02 -1.77
N GLU A 111 19.30 -3.83 -1.95
CA GLU A 111 19.97 -2.60 -1.56
C GLU A 111 19.75 -1.50 -2.60
N PHE A 112 19.57 -0.29 -2.10
CA PHE A 112 19.59 0.96 -2.84
C PHE A 112 20.45 1.96 -2.06
N PRO A 113 21.12 2.94 -2.68
CA PRO A 113 21.89 3.92 -1.92
C PRO A 113 21.07 4.59 -0.81
N GLY A 114 21.44 4.33 0.45
CA GLY A 114 20.78 4.87 1.64
C GLY A 114 19.52 4.16 2.11
N ALA A 115 19.12 3.06 1.47
CA ALA A 115 17.91 2.31 1.83
C ALA A 115 18.03 0.82 1.46
N ARG A 116 17.16 -0.01 2.08
CA ARG A 116 16.87 -1.37 1.68
C ARG A 116 15.37 -1.48 1.44
N PHE A 117 14.95 -2.15 0.39
CA PHE A 117 13.55 -2.21 0.00
C PHE A 117 13.14 -3.56 -0.55
N ALA A 118 11.85 -3.82 -0.52
CA ALA A 118 11.20 -4.96 -1.16
C ALA A 118 9.81 -4.55 -1.66
N TYR A 119 9.22 -5.36 -2.55
CA TYR A 119 7.87 -5.10 -3.04
C TYR A 119 6.93 -6.25 -2.75
N VAL A 120 5.76 -5.92 -2.25
CA VAL A 120 4.69 -6.83 -1.88
C VAL A 120 3.46 -6.55 -2.74
N GLY A 121 2.86 -7.59 -3.29
CA GLY A 121 1.61 -7.51 -4.03
C GLY A 121 0.42 -7.58 -3.07
N ALA A 122 -0.46 -6.60 -3.18
CA ALA A 122 -1.76 -6.56 -2.53
C ALA A 122 -2.88 -6.84 -3.54
N PRO A 123 -4.13 -7.06 -3.10
CA PRO A 123 -5.27 -7.22 -3.99
C PRO A 123 -5.38 -6.09 -5.02
N ASP A 124 -6.05 -6.36 -6.12
CA ASP A 124 -6.36 -5.41 -7.19
C ASP A 124 -5.14 -4.74 -7.86
N GLY A 125 -3.99 -5.44 -7.83
CA GLY A 125 -2.76 -4.96 -8.45
C GLY A 125 -2.06 -3.82 -7.69
N VAL A 126 -2.45 -3.57 -6.46
CA VAL A 126 -1.77 -2.61 -5.59
C VAL A 126 -0.39 -3.14 -5.24
N ILE A 127 0.60 -2.28 -5.33
CA ILE A 127 1.98 -2.58 -4.97
C ILE A 127 2.33 -1.80 -3.70
N ILE A 128 2.89 -2.49 -2.73
CA ILE A 128 3.37 -1.92 -1.48
C ILE A 128 4.88 -2.08 -1.43
N GLU A 129 5.60 -0.97 -1.28
CA GLU A 129 7.02 -0.99 -1.00
C GLU A 129 7.25 -1.09 0.51
N LEU A 130 8.04 -2.05 0.95
CA LEU A 130 8.61 -2.07 2.29
C LEU A 130 9.98 -1.43 2.22
N LEU A 131 10.23 -0.42 3.05
CA LEU A 131 11.40 0.44 2.94
C LEU A 131 12.05 0.64 4.30
N GLU A 132 13.32 0.25 4.40
CA GLU A 132 14.21 0.50 5.54
C GLU A 132 15.18 1.61 5.17
N HIS A 133 15.09 2.73 5.87
CA HIS A 133 16.00 3.87 5.64
C HIS A 133 17.20 3.80 6.55
N ARG A 134 18.38 3.86 5.94
CA ARG A 134 19.65 3.97 6.68
C ARG A 134 20.12 5.42 6.82
N GLN A 135 19.66 6.32 5.95
CA GLN A 135 20.04 7.74 5.93
C GLN A 135 18.88 8.65 5.49
N TRP A 136 17.70 8.47 6.10
CA TRP A 136 16.49 9.20 5.69
C TRP A 136 16.60 10.72 5.78
N ALA A 137 17.32 11.24 6.77
CA ALA A 137 17.55 12.67 6.93
C ALA A 137 18.24 13.34 5.72
N ALA A 138 18.99 12.57 4.93
CA ALA A 138 19.63 13.07 3.70
C ALA A 138 18.62 13.24 2.55
N PHE A 139 17.49 12.53 2.55
CA PHE A 139 16.50 12.56 1.49
C PHE A 139 15.40 13.59 1.71
N LEU A 140 14.95 13.76 2.96
CA LEU A 140 13.78 14.59 3.27
C LEU A 140 14.13 16.04 3.63
N GLY A 141 15.41 16.37 3.79
CA GLY A 141 15.80 17.69 4.28
C GLY A 141 15.47 17.93 5.76
N PRO A 142 15.98 19.00 6.35
CA PRO A 142 15.75 19.34 7.74
C PRO A 142 14.27 19.69 7.97
N GLY A 143 13.59 18.98 8.87
CA GLY A 143 12.24 19.29 9.31
C GLY A 143 11.17 18.23 9.04
N VAL A 144 11.52 17.12 8.40
CA VAL A 144 10.63 15.96 8.30
C VAL A 144 11.10 14.91 9.30
N SER A 145 10.39 14.77 10.43
CA SER A 145 10.60 13.66 11.35
C SER A 145 10.01 12.38 10.75
N ALA A 146 10.76 11.29 10.88
CA ALA A 146 10.28 9.95 10.61
C ALA A 146 9.10 9.59 11.52
#